data_83660592b08e357811ab83ea689a99d6
#
_entry.id   83660592b08e357811ab83ea689a99d6
#
_cell.length_a   1.000
_cell.length_b   1.000
_cell.length_c   1.000
_cell.angle_alpha   90.00
_cell.angle_beta   90.00
_cell.angle_gamma   90.00
#
_symmetry.space_group_name_H-M   'P 1'
#
loop_
_entity.id
_entity.type
_entity.pdbx_description
1 polymer ?
#
loop_
_entity_poly.entity_id
_entity_poly.type
_entity_poly.pdbx_seq_one_letter_code
_entity_poly.pdbx_strand_id
1 'polypeptide(L)'
;PMVLNFCITAQNIHEIEDVMALSEQLNADFVELATVQYYGWAYENRDHLLPTSQQLQDAEAAVNRYRAQQNGKGPTFIFVSPDYYESRPKACMNGWGTTFLTVTPDGSALPCHSAKILPLSFPNVKERSLHDIWHQDFSFNHFRGDSWMPSPCRDCDEKDKDFGGCRCQAYLLTGDMYKTDPVCSKSPDHHLMKGITDKAGTAPSKALAYRKVEKSIPILEVSATR
;
A
#
# COMPACT_ATOMS: atom_id res chain seq x y z
N PRO A 1 0.13 24.08 -6.41
CA PRO A 1 -0.04 22.90 -7.27
C PRO A 1 -1.30 22.14 -6.88
N MET A 2 -2.01 21.59 -7.86
CA MET A 2 -3.13 20.69 -7.67
C MET A 2 -2.66 19.26 -7.87
N VAL A 3 -2.88 18.41 -6.87
CA VAL A 3 -2.58 16.97 -6.94
C VAL A 3 -3.89 16.20 -6.86
N LEU A 4 -4.15 15.36 -7.85
CA LEU A 4 -5.30 14.45 -7.84
C LEU A 4 -4.81 13.04 -7.53
N ASN A 5 -5.53 12.33 -6.67
CA ASN A 5 -5.28 10.93 -6.36
C ASN A 5 -6.53 10.11 -6.67
N PHE A 6 -6.37 9.11 -7.54
CA PHE A 6 -7.43 8.17 -7.89
C PHE A 6 -7.07 6.77 -7.41
N CYS A 7 -7.93 6.22 -6.57
CA CYS A 7 -7.83 4.83 -6.14
C CYS A 7 -8.39 3.91 -7.24
N ILE A 8 -7.52 3.17 -7.89
CA ILE A 8 -7.86 2.24 -8.97
C ILE A 8 -8.24 0.88 -8.40
N THR A 9 -9.38 0.37 -8.83
CA THR A 9 -9.92 -0.96 -8.51
C THR A 9 -10.42 -1.65 -9.77
N ALA A 10 -10.77 -2.93 -9.70
CA ALA A 10 -11.43 -3.64 -10.79
C ALA A 10 -12.73 -2.97 -11.25
N GLN A 11 -13.37 -2.17 -10.37
CA GLN A 11 -14.64 -1.52 -10.65
C GLN A 11 -14.53 -0.26 -11.52
N ASN A 12 -13.37 0.42 -11.50
CA ASN A 12 -13.17 1.70 -12.20
C ASN A 12 -11.91 1.76 -13.10
N ILE A 13 -11.13 0.70 -13.16
CA ILE A 13 -9.90 0.68 -13.98
C ILE A 13 -10.17 0.90 -15.47
N HIS A 14 -11.36 0.59 -15.95
CA HIS A 14 -11.78 0.81 -17.32
C HIS A 14 -12.05 2.28 -17.66
N GLU A 15 -12.16 3.15 -16.65
CA GLU A 15 -12.39 4.60 -16.79
C GLU A 15 -11.07 5.42 -16.80
N ILE A 16 -9.92 4.75 -16.89
CA ILE A 16 -8.62 5.42 -16.69
C ILE A 16 -8.34 6.53 -17.71
N GLU A 17 -8.82 6.38 -18.96
CA GLU A 17 -8.67 7.39 -20.01
C GLU A 17 -9.57 8.61 -19.71
N ASP A 18 -10.78 8.39 -19.18
CA ASP A 18 -11.69 9.47 -18.76
C ASP A 18 -11.11 10.24 -17.56
N VAL A 19 -10.48 9.53 -16.62
CA VAL A 19 -9.79 10.13 -15.47
C VAL A 19 -8.62 11.00 -15.94
N MET A 20 -7.85 10.57 -16.94
CA MET A 20 -6.77 11.37 -17.49
C MET A 20 -7.30 12.62 -18.19
N ALA A 21 -8.35 12.50 -19.00
CA ALA A 21 -8.99 13.63 -19.67
C ALA A 21 -9.58 14.64 -18.66
N LEU A 22 -10.24 14.17 -17.60
CA LEU A 22 -10.74 15.01 -16.51
C LEU A 22 -9.60 15.77 -15.82
N SER A 23 -8.48 15.12 -15.59
CA SER A 23 -7.32 15.71 -14.94
C SER A 23 -6.71 16.86 -15.74
N GLU A 24 -6.72 16.76 -17.07
CA GLU A 24 -6.35 17.86 -17.96
C GLU A 24 -7.34 19.03 -17.88
N GLN A 25 -8.65 18.73 -17.95
CA GLN A 25 -9.69 19.78 -17.86
C GLN A 25 -9.61 20.57 -16.54
N LEU A 26 -9.21 19.89 -15.45
CA LEU A 26 -9.03 20.50 -14.15
C LEU A 26 -7.68 21.24 -14.01
N ASN A 27 -6.81 21.18 -15.02
CA ASN A 27 -5.45 21.71 -14.99
C ASN A 27 -4.65 21.22 -13.77
N ALA A 28 -4.72 19.92 -13.49
CA ALA A 28 -3.94 19.32 -12.43
C ALA A 28 -2.44 19.37 -12.74
N ASP A 29 -1.60 19.57 -11.73
CA ASP A 29 -0.14 19.52 -11.88
C ASP A 29 0.36 18.07 -11.82
N PHE A 30 -0.19 17.28 -10.87
CA PHE A 30 0.17 15.87 -10.65
C PHE A 30 -1.09 15.01 -10.49
N VAL A 31 -1.02 13.81 -11.03
CA VAL A 31 -2.10 12.81 -10.91
C VAL A 31 -1.50 11.48 -10.51
N GLU A 32 -1.87 11.00 -9.34
CA GLU A 32 -1.53 9.67 -8.88
C GLU A 32 -2.67 8.70 -9.20
N LEU A 33 -2.39 7.74 -10.06
CA LEU A 33 -3.28 6.65 -10.42
C LEU A 33 -2.81 5.42 -9.64
N ALA A 34 -3.30 5.28 -8.42
CA ALA A 34 -2.82 4.26 -7.49
C ALA A 34 -3.83 3.13 -7.33
N THR A 35 -3.39 1.89 -7.54
CA THR A 35 -4.20 0.74 -7.18
C THR A 35 -4.36 0.65 -5.66
N VAL A 36 -5.50 0.16 -5.23
CA VAL A 36 -5.81 -0.04 -3.81
C VAL A 36 -4.78 -0.97 -3.17
N GLN A 37 -4.29 -0.59 -2.00
CA GLN A 37 -3.53 -1.49 -1.15
C GLN A 37 -4.48 -2.36 -0.32
N TYR A 38 -4.26 -3.67 -0.35
CA TYR A 38 -5.18 -4.64 0.24
C TYR A 38 -4.92 -4.85 1.73
N TYR A 39 -5.35 -3.86 2.55
CA TYR A 39 -5.37 -3.91 4.00
C TYR A 39 -6.78 -3.61 4.52
N GLY A 40 -7.11 -4.12 5.71
CA GLY A 40 -8.40 -3.86 6.35
C GLY A 40 -9.59 -4.16 5.42
N TRP A 41 -10.48 -3.20 5.21
CA TRP A 41 -11.67 -3.36 4.38
C TRP A 41 -11.37 -3.67 2.91
N ALA A 42 -10.27 -3.17 2.36
CA ALA A 42 -9.87 -3.50 1.01
C ALA A 42 -9.45 -4.98 0.90
N TYR A 43 -8.78 -5.52 1.92
CA TYR A 43 -8.42 -6.94 1.96
C TYR A 43 -9.65 -7.85 2.09
N GLU A 44 -10.62 -7.49 2.93
CA GLU A 44 -11.90 -8.21 3.06
C GLU A 44 -12.69 -8.26 1.74
N ASN A 45 -12.59 -7.20 0.96
CA ASN A 45 -13.31 -7.03 -0.31
C ASN A 45 -12.43 -7.29 -1.56
N ARG A 46 -11.25 -7.86 -1.41
CA ARG A 46 -10.27 -8.00 -2.50
C ARG A 46 -10.81 -8.73 -3.74
N ASP A 47 -11.70 -9.70 -3.54
CA ASP A 47 -12.32 -10.45 -4.63
C ASP A 47 -13.21 -9.55 -5.54
N HIS A 48 -13.66 -8.39 -5.02
CA HIS A 48 -14.40 -7.38 -5.77
C HIS A 48 -13.51 -6.26 -6.33
N LEU A 49 -12.35 -6.03 -5.71
CA LEU A 49 -11.56 -4.83 -5.92
C LEU A 49 -10.27 -5.08 -6.72
N LEU A 50 -9.72 -6.29 -6.68
CA LEU A 50 -8.45 -6.59 -7.32
C LEU A 50 -8.61 -6.65 -8.85
N PRO A 51 -8.00 -5.74 -9.62
CA PRO A 51 -7.95 -5.87 -11.07
C PRO A 51 -7.18 -7.11 -11.49
N THR A 52 -7.51 -7.66 -12.63
CA THR A 52 -6.69 -8.71 -13.26
C THR A 52 -5.35 -8.16 -13.73
N SER A 53 -4.36 -9.04 -13.93
CA SER A 53 -3.08 -8.65 -14.51
C SER A 53 -3.25 -7.97 -15.88
N GLN A 54 -4.17 -8.47 -16.72
CA GLN A 54 -4.45 -7.88 -18.04
C GLN A 54 -5.02 -6.46 -17.91
N GLN A 55 -5.97 -6.24 -17.01
CA GLN A 55 -6.53 -4.90 -16.78
C GLN A 55 -5.46 -3.89 -16.34
N LEU A 56 -4.53 -4.32 -15.48
CA LEU A 56 -3.41 -3.46 -15.04
C LEU A 56 -2.46 -3.13 -16.19
N GLN A 57 -2.11 -4.12 -17.00
CA GLN A 57 -1.25 -3.92 -18.17
C GLN A 57 -1.89 -2.98 -19.21
N ASP A 58 -3.18 -3.15 -19.46
CA ASP A 58 -3.92 -2.29 -20.40
C ASP A 58 -3.99 -0.84 -19.88
N ALA A 59 -4.25 -0.66 -18.59
CA ALA A 59 -4.28 0.65 -17.94
C ALA A 59 -2.90 1.33 -17.97
N GLU A 60 -1.84 0.62 -17.64
CA GLU A 60 -0.48 1.15 -17.69
C GLU A 60 -0.08 1.51 -19.13
N ALA A 61 -0.44 0.68 -20.10
CA ALA A 61 -0.22 0.99 -21.51
C ALA A 61 -0.98 2.25 -21.95
N ALA A 62 -2.22 2.47 -21.47
CA ALA A 62 -2.96 3.70 -21.76
C ALA A 62 -2.26 4.93 -21.16
N VAL A 63 -1.81 4.86 -19.92
CA VAL A 63 -1.06 5.94 -19.27
C VAL A 63 0.25 6.24 -20.01
N ASN A 64 0.97 5.20 -20.46
CA ASN A 64 2.23 5.37 -21.18
C ASN A 64 2.00 5.97 -22.57
N ARG A 65 0.93 5.59 -23.29
CA ARG A 65 0.54 6.24 -24.57
C ARG A 65 0.26 7.73 -24.33
N TYR A 66 -0.47 8.05 -23.31
CA TYR A 66 -0.81 9.43 -22.95
C TYR A 66 0.45 10.26 -22.64
N ARG A 67 1.36 9.76 -21.82
CA ARG A 67 2.64 10.41 -21.51
C ARG A 67 3.46 10.70 -22.77
N ALA A 68 3.50 9.75 -23.70
CA ALA A 68 4.22 9.91 -24.97
C ALA A 68 3.62 11.01 -25.86
N GLN A 69 2.29 11.20 -25.83
CA GLN A 69 1.59 12.19 -26.63
C GLN A 69 1.71 13.62 -26.08
N GLN A 70 1.83 13.75 -24.76
CA GLN A 70 1.86 15.06 -24.08
C GLN A 70 3.12 15.89 -24.36
N ASN A 71 4.24 15.29 -24.76
CA ASN A 71 5.52 15.98 -24.98
C ASN A 71 5.92 16.92 -23.82
N GLY A 72 5.68 16.49 -22.58
CA GLY A 72 5.97 17.27 -21.36
C GLY A 72 4.99 18.41 -21.07
N LYS A 73 3.83 18.46 -21.72
CA LYS A 73 2.74 19.39 -21.43
C LYS A 73 1.61 18.68 -20.68
N GLY A 74 0.92 19.40 -19.78
CA GLY A 74 -0.20 18.86 -18.98
C GLY A 74 0.26 18.14 -17.71
N PRO A 75 -0.65 17.39 -17.04
CA PRO A 75 -0.40 16.76 -15.76
C PRO A 75 0.71 15.70 -15.80
N THR A 76 1.50 15.64 -14.73
CA THR A 76 2.43 14.52 -14.53
C THR A 76 1.68 13.34 -13.93
N PHE A 77 1.59 12.22 -14.66
CA PHE A 77 0.93 11.00 -14.18
C PHE A 77 1.92 10.07 -13.50
N ILE A 78 1.55 9.60 -12.31
CA ILE A 78 2.24 8.56 -11.56
C ILE A 78 1.30 7.35 -11.50
N PHE A 79 1.70 6.23 -12.12
CA PHE A 79 0.92 5.00 -12.07
C PHE A 79 1.56 4.05 -11.04
N VAL A 80 0.79 3.67 -10.02
CA VAL A 80 1.23 2.79 -8.94
C VAL A 80 0.44 1.49 -9.01
N SER A 81 1.07 0.44 -9.55
CA SER A 81 0.50 -0.91 -9.56
C SER A 81 0.76 -1.65 -8.23
N PRO A 82 -0.06 -2.63 -7.83
CA PRO A 82 0.27 -3.53 -6.74
C PRO A 82 1.40 -4.47 -7.16
N ASP A 83 2.15 -4.99 -6.21
CA ASP A 83 3.17 -6.00 -6.48
C ASP A 83 2.61 -7.45 -6.55
N TYR A 84 1.31 -7.61 -6.41
CA TYR A 84 0.63 -8.91 -6.35
C TYR A 84 0.86 -9.82 -7.56
N TYR A 85 1.15 -9.23 -8.73
CA TYR A 85 1.45 -9.96 -9.96
C TYR A 85 2.95 -10.03 -10.29
N GLU A 86 3.78 -9.51 -9.40
CA GLU A 86 5.23 -9.53 -9.58
C GLU A 86 5.84 -10.84 -9.06
N SER A 87 7.02 -11.17 -9.55
CA SER A 87 7.82 -12.28 -9.03
C SER A 87 8.67 -11.90 -7.82
N ARG A 88 8.75 -10.60 -7.53
CA ARG A 88 9.52 -10.00 -6.44
C ARG A 88 8.71 -8.91 -5.77
N PRO A 89 8.74 -8.83 -4.44
CA PRO A 89 8.07 -7.76 -3.73
C PRO A 89 8.75 -6.43 -4.00
N LYS A 90 7.99 -5.35 -3.91
CA LYS A 90 8.54 -4.00 -3.86
C LYS A 90 9.31 -3.78 -2.56
N ALA A 91 10.35 -2.98 -2.64
CA ALA A 91 11.09 -2.53 -1.45
C ALA A 91 10.14 -1.85 -0.47
N CYS A 92 10.09 -2.33 0.77
CA CYS A 92 9.30 -1.72 1.82
C CYS A 92 9.85 -0.33 2.17
N MET A 93 9.38 0.71 1.49
CA MET A 93 9.80 2.11 1.71
C MET A 93 11.33 2.29 1.69
N ASN A 94 12.04 1.59 0.79
CA ASN A 94 13.50 1.53 0.73
C ASN A 94 14.14 1.03 2.04
N GLY A 95 13.50 0.11 2.71
CA GLY A 95 13.87 -0.43 4.01
C GLY A 95 12.96 0.06 5.13
N TRP A 96 12.77 -0.77 6.14
CA TRP A 96 11.91 -0.49 7.28
C TRP A 96 12.36 0.74 8.07
N GLY A 97 11.46 1.72 8.22
CA GLY A 97 11.73 2.92 9.03
C GLY A 97 12.92 3.76 8.55
N THR A 98 13.17 3.83 7.24
CA THR A 98 14.36 4.53 6.69
C THR A 98 14.04 5.88 6.06
N THR A 99 12.85 6.07 5.47
CA THR A 99 12.54 7.27 4.69
C THR A 99 11.57 8.22 5.37
N PHE A 100 10.62 7.72 6.16
CA PHE A 100 9.64 8.54 6.86
C PHE A 100 9.07 7.84 8.09
N LEU A 101 8.32 8.57 8.88
CA LEU A 101 7.45 8.06 9.92
C LEU A 101 6.04 8.67 9.77
N THR A 102 5.05 7.94 10.25
CA THR A 102 3.66 8.42 10.32
C THR A 102 3.27 8.60 11.78
N VAL A 103 2.64 9.73 12.11
CA VAL A 103 2.02 9.93 13.43
C VAL A 103 0.52 9.77 13.28
N THR A 104 -0.07 8.85 14.01
CA THR A 104 -1.51 8.62 14.04
C THR A 104 -2.24 9.64 14.93
N PRO A 105 -3.58 9.81 14.81
CA PRO A 105 -4.31 10.80 15.61
C PRO A 105 -4.20 10.62 17.13
N ASP A 106 -3.94 9.40 17.60
CA ASP A 106 -3.69 9.10 19.03
C ASP A 106 -2.25 9.41 19.48
N GLY A 107 -1.38 9.80 18.53
CA GLY A 107 0.02 10.13 18.78
C GLY A 107 1.00 8.97 18.61
N SER A 108 0.55 7.79 18.21
CA SER A 108 1.45 6.66 17.95
C SER A 108 2.32 6.94 16.73
N ALA A 109 3.63 6.71 16.84
CA ALA A 109 4.56 6.82 15.73
C ALA A 109 4.75 5.46 15.05
N LEU A 110 4.59 5.42 13.73
CA LEU A 110 4.69 4.21 12.92
C LEU A 110 5.78 4.36 11.86
N PRO A 111 6.58 3.34 11.58
CA PRO A 111 7.58 3.36 10.50
C PRO A 111 6.96 3.24 9.10
N CYS A 112 5.68 2.90 9.01
CA CYS A 112 4.91 2.78 7.78
C CYS A 112 3.41 2.95 8.10
N HIS A 113 2.62 3.46 7.15
CA HIS A 113 1.16 3.65 7.33
C HIS A 113 0.43 2.37 7.76
N SER A 114 0.86 1.21 7.27
CA SER A 114 0.23 -0.09 7.53
C SER A 114 0.80 -0.80 8.76
N ALA A 115 1.84 -0.27 9.40
CA ALA A 115 2.57 -0.97 10.48
C ALA A 115 1.71 -1.28 11.71
N LYS A 116 0.62 -0.53 11.94
CA LYS A 116 -0.28 -0.73 13.09
C LYS A 116 -0.95 -2.11 13.12
N ILE A 117 -0.96 -2.85 12.00
CA ILE A 117 -1.49 -4.23 11.98
C ILE A 117 -0.54 -5.25 12.62
N LEU A 118 0.75 -4.89 12.76
CA LEU A 118 1.75 -5.79 13.33
C LEU A 118 1.61 -5.90 14.84
N PRO A 119 1.92 -7.07 15.43
CA PRO A 119 1.89 -7.27 16.87
C PRO A 119 3.12 -6.63 17.54
N LEU A 120 3.32 -5.34 17.29
CA LEU A 120 4.39 -4.52 17.84
C LEU A 120 3.80 -3.41 18.73
N SER A 121 4.51 -3.06 19.79
CA SER A 121 4.21 -1.85 20.58
C SER A 121 4.87 -0.67 19.89
N PHE A 122 4.09 0.34 19.51
CA PHE A 122 4.58 1.54 18.87
C PHE A 122 4.66 2.70 19.89
N PRO A 123 5.75 3.49 19.86
CA PRO A 123 5.94 4.61 20.77
C PRO A 123 4.98 5.76 20.48
N ASN A 124 4.75 6.62 21.47
CA ASN A 124 3.92 7.80 21.34
C ASN A 124 4.76 9.08 21.35
N VAL A 125 4.51 9.99 20.40
CA VAL A 125 5.24 11.27 20.28
C VAL A 125 4.96 12.23 21.41
N LYS A 126 3.93 11.99 22.22
CA LYS A 126 3.64 12.75 23.46
C LYS A 126 4.58 12.36 24.61
N GLU A 127 5.20 11.19 24.55
CA GLU A 127 6.01 10.61 25.61
C GLU A 127 7.50 10.57 25.29
N ARG A 128 7.83 10.50 24.00
CA ARG A 128 9.21 10.37 23.52
C ARG A 128 9.50 11.31 22.35
N SER A 129 10.73 11.80 22.27
CA SER A 129 11.17 12.63 21.14
C SER A 129 11.18 11.83 19.83
N LEU A 130 10.93 12.51 18.70
CA LEU A 130 11.03 11.88 17.38
C LEU A 130 12.43 11.31 17.11
N HIS A 131 13.47 11.96 17.63
CA HIS A 131 14.85 11.49 17.53
C HIS A 131 15.02 10.14 18.23
N ASP A 132 14.53 9.99 19.48
CA ASP A 132 14.67 8.74 20.23
C ASP A 132 13.81 7.63 19.61
N ILE A 133 12.59 7.98 19.15
CA ILE A 133 11.72 7.05 18.43
C ILE A 133 12.44 6.51 17.18
N TRP A 134 12.98 7.39 16.37
CA TRP A 134 13.61 7.02 15.11
C TRP A 134 14.88 6.18 15.29
N HIS A 135 15.72 6.53 16.27
CA HIS A 135 17.04 5.94 16.42
C HIS A 135 17.10 4.80 17.44
N GLN A 136 16.21 4.78 18.44
CA GLN A 136 16.36 3.88 19.58
C GLN A 136 15.18 2.95 19.79
N ASP A 137 14.00 3.23 19.17
CA ASP A 137 12.83 2.41 19.42
C ASP A 137 12.91 1.07 18.69
N PHE A 138 12.54 0.00 19.40
CA PHE A 138 12.54 -1.35 18.86
C PHE A 138 11.69 -1.48 17.62
N SER A 139 10.48 -0.90 17.61
CA SER A 139 9.56 -1.00 16.48
C SER A 139 10.08 -0.35 15.20
N PHE A 140 10.99 0.63 15.31
CA PHE A 140 11.64 1.28 14.18
C PHE A 140 12.91 0.56 13.74
N ASN A 141 13.63 -0.08 14.66
CA ASN A 141 14.96 -0.65 14.38
C ASN A 141 14.93 -2.14 14.06
N HIS A 142 13.85 -2.84 14.46
CA HIS A 142 13.80 -4.30 14.44
C HIS A 142 13.97 -4.92 13.04
N PHE A 143 13.41 -4.27 12.01
CA PHE A 143 13.52 -4.73 10.62
C PHE A 143 14.47 -3.87 9.77
N ARG A 144 15.30 -3.02 10.39
CA ARG A 144 16.37 -2.31 9.67
C ARG A 144 17.54 -3.26 9.36
N GLY A 145 18.12 -3.07 8.18
CA GLY A 145 19.19 -3.95 7.70
C GLY A 145 18.70 -5.34 7.33
N ASP A 146 19.57 -6.33 7.31
CA ASP A 146 19.31 -7.68 6.83
C ASP A 146 19.46 -8.78 7.90
N SER A 147 19.94 -8.44 9.08
CA SER A 147 20.23 -9.41 10.17
C SER A 147 18.99 -10.17 10.66
N TRP A 148 17.80 -9.58 10.53
CA TRP A 148 16.53 -10.17 10.90
C TRP A 148 15.98 -11.16 9.86
N MET A 149 16.51 -11.12 8.62
CA MET A 149 15.96 -11.86 7.49
C MET A 149 16.09 -13.38 7.66
N PRO A 150 14.99 -14.14 7.45
CA PRO A 150 15.06 -15.59 7.39
C PRO A 150 15.57 -16.06 6.01
N SER A 151 15.92 -17.34 5.88
CA SER A 151 16.02 -17.95 4.55
C SER A 151 14.63 -18.00 3.88
N PRO A 152 14.52 -17.77 2.55
CA PRO A 152 15.62 -17.59 1.58
C PRO A 152 16.13 -16.13 1.47
N CYS A 153 15.51 -15.14 2.15
CA CYS A 153 15.91 -13.73 2.01
C CYS A 153 17.36 -13.47 2.45
N ARG A 154 17.80 -14.11 3.54
CA ARG A 154 19.16 -13.94 4.08
C ARG A 154 20.24 -14.18 3.03
N ASP A 155 20.06 -15.18 2.19
CA ASP A 155 21.04 -15.67 1.22
C ASP A 155 20.69 -15.22 -0.21
N CYS A 156 19.74 -14.26 -0.35
CA CYS A 156 19.25 -13.82 -1.65
C CYS A 156 20.08 -12.67 -2.19
N ASP A 157 20.47 -12.74 -3.47
CA ASP A 157 21.21 -11.68 -4.17
C ASP A 157 20.42 -10.38 -4.35
N GLU A 158 19.09 -10.45 -4.17
CA GLU A 158 18.18 -9.29 -4.31
C GLU A 158 17.83 -8.63 -2.96
N LYS A 159 18.36 -9.14 -1.83
CA LYS A 159 17.96 -8.68 -0.49
C LYS A 159 18.19 -7.17 -0.26
N ASP A 160 19.22 -6.61 -0.89
CA ASP A 160 19.54 -5.19 -0.81
C ASP A 160 18.67 -4.31 -1.73
N LYS A 161 17.85 -4.92 -2.58
CA LYS A 161 16.91 -4.24 -3.48
C LYS A 161 15.49 -4.26 -2.95
N ASP A 162 15.03 -5.42 -2.47
CA ASP A 162 13.66 -5.61 -1.98
C ASP A 162 13.52 -5.49 -0.46
N PHE A 163 14.64 -5.49 0.27
CA PHE A 163 14.70 -5.44 1.75
C PHE A 163 13.81 -6.51 2.42
N GLY A 164 13.68 -7.69 1.79
CA GLY A 164 12.84 -8.77 2.27
C GLY A 164 11.33 -8.56 2.07
N GLY A 165 10.93 -7.53 1.31
CA GLY A 165 9.55 -7.21 1.00
C GLY A 165 8.79 -6.54 2.16
N CYS A 166 7.47 -6.54 2.08
CA CYS A 166 6.59 -5.84 3.03
C CYS A 166 6.26 -6.70 4.26
N ARG A 167 6.71 -6.26 5.46
CA ARG A 167 6.43 -6.97 6.73
C ARG A 167 4.96 -7.03 7.08
N CYS A 168 4.23 -5.96 6.75
CA CYS A 168 2.79 -5.89 6.97
C CYS A 168 2.04 -6.89 6.08
N GLN A 169 2.46 -7.04 4.81
CA GLN A 169 1.89 -8.02 3.88
C GLN A 169 2.24 -9.45 4.29
N ALA A 170 3.48 -9.71 4.68
CA ALA A 170 3.89 -11.00 5.22
C ALA A 170 3.01 -11.40 6.41
N TYR A 171 2.84 -10.50 7.38
CA TYR A 171 1.98 -10.74 8.54
C TYR A 171 0.51 -10.96 8.16
N LEU A 172 -0.04 -10.10 7.30
CA LEU A 172 -1.44 -10.20 6.88
C LEU A 172 -1.78 -11.55 6.24
N LEU A 173 -0.87 -12.07 5.42
CA LEU A 173 -1.09 -13.28 4.64
C LEU A 173 -0.71 -14.56 5.38
N THR A 174 0.26 -14.51 6.27
CA THR A 174 0.83 -15.70 6.92
C THR A 174 0.60 -15.74 8.43
N GLY A 175 0.19 -14.65 9.05
CA GLY A 175 0.14 -14.49 10.51
C GLY A 175 1.50 -14.27 11.18
N ASP A 176 2.59 -14.19 10.39
CA ASP A 176 3.95 -14.04 10.92
C ASP A 176 4.73 -12.96 10.14
N MET A 177 5.13 -11.89 10.83
CA MET A 177 5.86 -10.77 10.25
C MET A 177 7.31 -11.08 9.89
N TYR A 178 7.85 -12.20 10.35
CA TYR A 178 9.22 -12.64 10.06
C TYR A 178 9.32 -13.46 8.79
N LYS A 179 8.23 -13.99 8.27
CA LYS A 179 8.25 -14.79 7.06
C LYS A 179 8.65 -14.00 5.83
N THR A 180 9.20 -14.70 4.85
CA THR A 180 9.43 -14.13 3.51
C THR A 180 8.10 -13.64 2.95
N ASP A 181 8.10 -12.44 2.36
CA ASP A 181 6.90 -11.88 1.74
C ASP A 181 6.33 -12.86 0.70
N PRO A 182 5.04 -13.22 0.79
CA PRO A 182 4.41 -14.16 -0.15
C PRO A 182 4.40 -13.73 -1.62
N VAL A 183 4.60 -12.45 -1.92
CA VAL A 183 4.79 -11.98 -3.30
C VAL A 183 6.07 -12.56 -3.91
N CYS A 184 7.12 -12.72 -3.11
CA CYS A 184 8.36 -13.30 -3.61
C CYS A 184 8.15 -14.74 -4.11
N SER A 185 8.53 -15.01 -5.37
CA SER A 185 8.44 -16.35 -5.96
C SER A 185 9.32 -17.39 -5.25
N LYS A 186 10.32 -16.94 -4.48
CA LYS A 186 11.15 -17.80 -3.62
C LYS A 186 10.53 -18.07 -2.25
N SER A 187 9.42 -17.39 -1.90
CA SER A 187 8.75 -17.61 -0.63
C SER A 187 8.10 -18.98 -0.56
N PRO A 188 8.27 -19.75 0.53
CA PRO A 188 7.51 -20.97 0.76
C PRO A 188 5.99 -20.75 0.75
N ASP A 189 5.57 -19.52 1.11
CA ASP A 189 4.17 -19.10 1.20
C ASP A 189 3.66 -18.42 -0.08
N HIS A 190 4.40 -18.44 -1.21
CA HIS A 190 4.01 -17.81 -2.47
C HIS A 190 2.65 -18.28 -3.01
N HIS A 191 2.29 -19.53 -2.71
CA HIS A 191 0.99 -20.10 -3.09
C HIS A 191 -0.21 -19.31 -2.53
N LEU A 192 -0.05 -18.60 -1.40
CA LEU A 192 -1.10 -17.74 -0.82
C LEU A 192 -1.40 -16.55 -1.75
N MET A 193 -0.36 -15.94 -2.31
CA MET A 193 -0.51 -14.85 -3.27
C MET A 193 -1.17 -15.33 -4.56
N LYS A 194 -0.70 -16.46 -5.08
CA LYS A 194 -1.30 -17.08 -6.26
C LYS A 194 -2.79 -17.37 -6.05
N GLY A 195 -3.17 -17.90 -4.89
CA GLY A 195 -4.57 -18.16 -4.55
C GLY A 195 -5.45 -16.90 -4.50
N ILE A 196 -4.85 -15.70 -4.32
CA ILE A 196 -5.55 -14.41 -4.41
C ILE A 196 -5.67 -13.97 -5.87
N THR A 197 -4.57 -13.97 -6.60
CA THR A 197 -4.52 -13.46 -7.98
C THR A 197 -5.29 -14.34 -8.95
N ASP A 198 -5.35 -15.64 -8.76
CA ASP A 198 -6.14 -16.58 -9.58
C ASP A 198 -7.67 -16.33 -9.47
N LYS A 199 -8.12 -15.63 -8.44
CA LYS A 199 -9.53 -15.25 -8.25
C LYS A 199 -9.88 -13.90 -8.86
N ALA A 200 -8.89 -13.08 -9.22
CA ALA A 200 -9.14 -11.78 -9.83
C ALA A 200 -9.92 -11.94 -11.13
N GLY A 201 -10.98 -11.12 -11.31
CA GLY A 201 -11.85 -11.19 -12.48
C GLY A 201 -12.88 -12.33 -12.45
N THR A 202 -12.87 -13.21 -11.43
CA THR A 202 -13.94 -14.19 -11.24
C THR A 202 -15.09 -13.59 -10.44
N ALA A 203 -16.30 -14.20 -10.52
CA ALA A 203 -17.42 -13.78 -9.71
C ALA A 203 -17.08 -13.90 -8.22
N PRO A 204 -17.23 -12.81 -7.43
CA PRO A 204 -16.90 -12.84 -6.02
C PRO A 204 -17.77 -13.86 -5.26
N SER A 205 -17.13 -14.63 -4.38
CA SER A 205 -17.81 -15.68 -3.59
C SER A 205 -18.66 -15.12 -2.44
N LYS A 206 -18.47 -13.86 -2.07
CA LYS A 206 -19.15 -13.15 -0.98
C LYS A 206 -19.66 -11.81 -1.46
N ALA A 207 -20.72 -11.31 -0.82
CA ALA A 207 -21.16 -9.93 -1.01
C ALA A 207 -20.11 -8.95 -0.47
N LEU A 208 -20.10 -7.71 -0.98
CA LEU A 208 -19.27 -6.62 -0.45
C LEU A 208 -19.54 -6.42 1.06
N ALA A 209 -18.46 -6.43 1.83
CA ALA A 209 -18.50 -6.11 3.24
C ALA A 209 -18.40 -4.60 3.43
N TYR A 210 -19.47 -3.99 3.93
CA TYR A 210 -19.48 -2.56 4.27
C TYR A 210 -19.08 -2.34 5.73
N ARG A 211 -18.38 -1.25 5.97
CA ARG A 211 -18.10 -0.81 7.33
C ARG A 211 -19.43 -0.49 8.02
N LYS A 212 -19.75 -1.21 9.08
CA LYS A 212 -20.88 -0.86 9.95
C LYS A 212 -20.45 0.34 10.80
N VAL A 213 -21.16 1.44 10.69
CA VAL A 213 -21.03 2.57 11.61
C VAL A 213 -21.80 2.17 12.87
N GLU A 214 -21.12 1.53 13.81
CA GLU A 214 -21.68 1.34 15.14
C GLU A 214 -21.65 2.70 15.83
N LYS A 215 -22.84 3.30 15.97
CA LYS A 215 -23.14 4.57 16.65
C LYS A 215 -22.20 5.73 16.31
N SER A 216 -22.73 6.71 15.59
CA SER A 216 -22.10 8.02 15.47
C SER A 216 -21.61 8.49 16.84
N ILE A 217 -20.31 8.79 16.91
CA ILE A 217 -19.77 9.57 18.04
C ILE A 217 -20.63 10.84 18.08
N PRO A 218 -21.28 11.18 19.22
CA PRO A 218 -22.03 12.42 19.32
C PRO A 218 -21.10 13.57 18.90
N ILE A 219 -21.51 14.34 17.91
CA ILE A 219 -20.82 15.57 17.56
C ILE A 219 -20.85 16.39 18.84
N LEU A 220 -19.67 16.62 19.44
CA LEU A 220 -19.52 17.54 20.54
C LEU A 220 -20.04 18.88 20.01
N GLU A 221 -21.21 19.33 20.49
CA GLU A 221 -21.70 20.67 20.28
C GLU A 221 -20.62 21.61 20.86
N VAL A 222 -19.84 22.19 19.97
CA VAL A 222 -18.98 23.32 20.34
C VAL A 222 -19.94 24.45 20.67
N SER A 223 -20.23 24.61 21.95
CA SER A 223 -20.95 25.77 22.44
C SER A 223 -20.15 27.01 22.03
N ALA A 224 -20.65 27.75 21.06
CA ALA A 224 -20.14 29.05 20.72
C ALA A 224 -20.47 30.00 21.91
N THR A 225 -19.56 30.06 22.87
CA THR A 225 -19.54 31.17 23.83
C THR A 225 -18.98 32.38 23.11
N ARG A 226 -19.85 33.34 22.91
CA ARG A 226 -19.52 34.69 22.46
C ARG A 226 -18.63 35.41 23.44
#